data_41dd35f26f59eeb7d16bba16dd30bc75
#
_entry.id   41dd35f26f59eeb7d16bba16dd30bc75
#
_cell.length_a   1.000
_cell.length_b   1.000
_cell.length_c   1.000
_cell.angle_alpha   90.00
_cell.angle_beta   90.00
_cell.angle_gamma   90.00
#
_symmetry.space_group_name_H-M   'P 1'
#
loop_
_entity.id
_entity.type
_entity.pdbx_description
1 polymer ?
#
loop_
_entity_poly.entity_id
_entity_poly.type
_entity_poly.pdbx_seq_one_letter_code
_entity_poly.pdbx_strand_id
1 'polypeptide(L)'
;MEFSTFIAIYLSFCVALWFFAMISGDLATNTKWDRISVVSSHLVIILIVVGLCIAFAVSTKSATSPDNEVLCTYQIQDPDALKLSSANIKTTTISLIDGQNDTITISPWFDGAEYIVDNKYPLVEKIRVKKLFIYRDVYLIHL
;
A
#
# COMPACT_ATOMS: atom_id res chain seq x y z
N MET A 1 -5.62 -4.20 -9.51
CA MET A 1 -4.30 -3.56 -9.72
C MET A 1 -3.63 -3.41 -8.37
N GLU A 2 -2.39 -3.78 -8.25
CA GLU A 2 -1.62 -3.66 -7.01
C GLU A 2 -1.44 -2.19 -6.62
N PHE A 3 -1.47 -1.92 -5.30
CA PHE A 3 -1.41 -0.54 -4.76
C PHE A 3 -0.13 0.21 -5.15
N SER A 4 1.02 -0.48 -5.11
CA SER A 4 2.32 0.08 -5.53
C SER A 4 2.31 0.48 -7.00
N THR A 5 1.78 -0.39 -7.86
CA THR A 5 1.64 -0.14 -9.30
C THR A 5 0.70 1.02 -9.58
N PHE A 6 -0.42 1.10 -8.85
CA PHE A 6 -1.35 2.23 -8.95
C PHE A 6 -0.66 3.55 -8.65
N ILE A 7 0.06 3.63 -7.52
CA ILE A 7 0.79 4.84 -7.11
C ILE A 7 1.81 5.25 -8.18
N ALA A 8 2.60 4.29 -8.68
CA ALA A 8 3.62 4.58 -9.69
C ALA A 8 3.03 5.16 -10.98
N ILE A 9 1.98 4.53 -11.52
CA ILE A 9 1.29 5.00 -12.74
C ILE A 9 0.67 6.39 -12.49
N TYR A 10 0.01 6.54 -11.34
CA TYR A 10 -0.69 7.78 -11.00
C TYR A 10 0.26 8.97 -10.87
N LEU A 11 1.38 8.79 -10.14
CA LEU A 11 2.41 9.82 -10.00
C LEU A 11 3.06 10.16 -11.35
N SER A 12 3.36 9.16 -12.19
CA SER A 12 3.91 9.38 -13.52
C SER A 12 2.97 10.23 -14.39
N PHE A 13 1.67 9.97 -14.31
CA PHE A 13 0.66 10.74 -15.03
C PHE A 13 0.58 12.18 -14.52
N CYS A 14 0.59 12.39 -13.20
CA CYS A 14 0.58 13.73 -12.61
C CYS A 14 1.83 14.54 -13.00
N VAL A 15 3.00 13.91 -13.00
CA VAL A 15 4.27 14.54 -13.44
C VAL A 15 4.20 14.94 -14.91
N ALA A 16 3.72 14.06 -15.79
CA ALA A 16 3.56 14.36 -17.21
C ALA A 16 2.61 15.56 -17.46
N LEU A 17 1.48 15.59 -16.76
CA LEU A 17 0.55 16.72 -16.83
C LEU A 17 1.16 18.02 -16.30
N TRP A 18 1.94 17.94 -15.25
CA TRP A 18 2.64 19.10 -14.69
C TRP A 18 3.66 19.66 -15.69
N PHE A 19 4.47 18.80 -16.33
CA PHE A 19 5.38 19.23 -17.41
C PHE A 19 4.61 19.86 -18.57
N PHE A 20 3.50 19.28 -18.98
CA PHE A 20 2.66 19.85 -20.02
C PHE A 20 2.14 21.25 -19.64
N ALA A 21 1.70 21.45 -18.41
CA ALA A 21 1.27 22.74 -17.90
C ALA A 21 2.40 23.78 -17.92
N MET A 22 3.62 23.38 -17.54
CA MET A 22 4.80 24.27 -17.58
C MET A 22 5.15 24.70 -19.00
N ILE A 23 5.27 23.73 -19.94
CA ILE A 23 5.58 24.01 -21.33
C ILE A 23 4.51 24.91 -21.97
N SER A 24 3.24 24.67 -21.66
CA SER A 24 2.13 25.51 -22.13
C SER A 24 2.22 26.93 -21.59
N GLY A 25 2.70 27.13 -20.35
CA GLY A 25 2.94 28.45 -19.76
C GLY A 25 4.08 29.18 -20.43
N ASP A 26 5.20 28.52 -20.71
CA ASP A 26 6.38 29.14 -21.36
C ASP A 26 6.10 29.52 -22.83
N LEU A 27 5.24 28.78 -23.52
CA LEU A 27 4.80 29.10 -24.88
C LEU A 27 3.74 30.20 -24.96
N ALA A 28 3.28 30.69 -23.80
CA ALA A 28 2.18 31.63 -23.70
C ALA A 28 2.60 33.08 -24.06
N THR A 29 2.77 33.33 -25.34
CA THR A 29 2.76 34.69 -25.90
C THR A 29 1.35 35.20 -26.21
N ASN A 30 0.30 34.40 -25.91
CA ASN A 30 -1.09 34.67 -26.28
C ASN A 30 -2.03 34.29 -25.13
N THR A 31 -3.02 35.14 -24.86
CA THR A 31 -4.02 35.02 -23.77
C THR A 31 -4.79 33.66 -23.73
N LYS A 32 -4.86 32.96 -24.85
CA LYS A 32 -5.48 31.63 -24.92
C LYS A 32 -4.62 30.55 -24.23
N TRP A 33 -3.30 30.61 -24.41
CA TRP A 33 -2.35 29.67 -23.78
C TRP A 33 -2.25 29.88 -22.28
N ASP A 34 -2.32 31.13 -21.79
CA ASP A 34 -2.37 31.42 -20.37
C ASP A 34 -3.55 30.72 -19.68
N ARG A 35 -4.73 30.75 -20.32
CA ARG A 35 -5.92 30.06 -19.80
C ARG A 35 -5.73 28.54 -19.78
N ILE A 36 -5.13 27.96 -20.80
CA ILE A 36 -4.85 26.51 -20.86
C ILE A 36 -3.87 26.13 -19.75
N SER A 37 -2.82 26.90 -19.53
CA SER A 37 -1.84 26.64 -18.45
C SER A 37 -2.50 26.69 -17.07
N VAL A 38 -3.32 27.71 -16.80
CA VAL A 38 -4.04 27.82 -15.52
C VAL A 38 -5.01 26.65 -15.30
N VAL A 39 -5.80 26.30 -16.33
CA VAL A 39 -6.75 25.16 -16.23
C VAL A 39 -6.00 23.85 -16.02
N SER A 40 -4.90 23.62 -16.75
CA SER A 40 -4.07 22.42 -16.60
C SER A 40 -3.47 22.32 -15.19
N SER A 41 -2.99 23.41 -14.61
CA SER A 41 -2.44 23.44 -13.25
C SER A 41 -3.51 23.09 -12.20
N HIS A 42 -4.71 23.63 -12.32
CA HIS A 42 -5.82 23.27 -11.42
C HIS A 42 -6.22 21.81 -11.56
N LEU A 43 -6.27 21.29 -12.79
CA LEU A 43 -6.57 19.88 -13.03
C LEU A 43 -5.54 18.96 -12.35
N VAL A 44 -4.25 19.28 -12.42
CA VAL A 44 -3.18 18.53 -11.74
C VAL A 44 -3.41 18.52 -10.23
N ILE A 45 -3.74 19.65 -9.62
CA ILE A 45 -3.99 19.73 -8.17
C ILE A 45 -5.19 18.85 -7.80
N ILE A 46 -6.28 18.93 -8.54
CA ILE A 46 -7.48 18.12 -8.28
C ILE A 46 -7.13 16.62 -8.37
N LEU A 47 -6.40 16.22 -9.40
CA LEU A 47 -5.96 14.84 -9.56
C LEU A 47 -5.09 14.38 -8.37
N ILE A 48 -4.12 15.19 -7.94
CA ILE A 48 -3.28 14.85 -6.77
C ILE A 48 -4.16 14.62 -5.54
N VAL A 49 -5.11 15.50 -5.26
CA VAL A 49 -6.01 15.35 -4.11
C VAL A 49 -6.85 14.07 -4.22
N VAL A 50 -7.42 13.79 -5.39
CA VAL A 50 -8.22 12.56 -5.61
C VAL A 50 -7.35 11.32 -5.42
N GLY A 51 -6.14 11.29 -5.95
CA GLY A 51 -5.21 10.17 -5.77
C GLY A 51 -4.83 9.95 -4.31
N LEU A 52 -4.57 11.01 -3.56
CA LEU A 52 -4.30 10.94 -2.13
C LEU A 52 -5.50 10.40 -1.35
N CYS A 53 -6.71 10.82 -1.68
CA CYS A 53 -7.95 10.29 -1.07
C CYS A 53 -8.11 8.79 -1.32
N ILE A 54 -7.86 8.33 -2.55
CA ILE A 54 -7.91 6.90 -2.90
C ILE A 54 -6.83 6.13 -2.15
N ALA A 55 -5.58 6.62 -2.15
CA ALA A 55 -4.47 6.00 -1.44
C ALA A 55 -4.76 5.87 0.06
N PHE A 56 -5.26 6.94 0.69
CA PHE A 56 -5.66 6.93 2.10
C PHE A 56 -6.77 5.92 2.35
N ALA A 57 -7.81 5.89 1.50
CA ALA A 57 -8.93 4.97 1.64
C ALA A 57 -8.52 3.49 1.54
N VAL A 58 -7.52 3.16 0.72
CA VAL A 58 -6.96 1.80 0.61
C VAL A 58 -6.07 1.48 1.81
N SER A 59 -5.25 2.44 2.25
CA SER A 59 -4.32 2.25 3.38
C SER A 59 -5.04 2.06 4.71
N THR A 60 -6.19 2.69 4.90
CA THR A 60 -6.96 2.64 6.16
C THR A 60 -7.89 1.44 6.28
N LYS A 61 -8.09 0.65 5.21
CA LYS A 61 -8.91 -0.55 5.31
C LYS A 61 -8.14 -1.63 6.08
N SER A 62 -8.72 -2.08 7.23
CA SER A 62 -8.11 -3.10 8.07
C SER A 62 -8.05 -4.47 7.39
N ALA A 63 -7.00 -5.24 7.67
CA ALA A 63 -6.87 -6.63 7.26
C ALA A 63 -7.93 -7.54 7.90
N THR A 64 -8.46 -7.18 9.06
CA THR A 64 -9.48 -7.95 9.78
C THR A 64 -10.90 -7.84 9.20
N SER A 65 -11.11 -7.04 8.15
CA SER A 65 -12.42 -6.90 7.52
C SER A 65 -12.89 -8.24 6.90
N PRO A 66 -14.15 -8.67 7.13
CA PRO A 66 -14.66 -9.95 6.64
C PRO A 66 -14.71 -10.07 5.11
N ASP A 67 -14.64 -8.94 4.40
CA ASP A 67 -14.66 -8.90 2.93
C ASP A 67 -13.30 -9.18 2.30
N ASN A 68 -12.26 -9.38 3.10
CA ASN A 68 -10.92 -9.62 2.61
C ASN A 68 -10.70 -11.09 2.29
N GLU A 69 -9.82 -11.36 1.32
CA GLU A 69 -9.49 -12.68 0.85
C GLU A 69 -8.19 -13.16 1.52
N VAL A 70 -8.23 -14.29 2.21
CA VAL A 70 -7.02 -14.96 2.71
C VAL A 70 -6.37 -15.69 1.54
N LEU A 71 -5.14 -15.32 1.20
CA LEU A 71 -4.38 -15.90 0.10
C LEU A 71 -3.62 -17.15 0.53
N CYS A 72 -2.88 -17.04 1.64
CA CYS A 72 -2.04 -18.09 2.19
C CYS A 72 -2.01 -17.98 3.70
N THR A 73 -1.71 -19.10 4.36
CA THR A 73 -1.47 -19.20 5.79
C THR A 73 -0.08 -19.74 6.04
N TYR A 74 0.61 -19.15 6.99
CA TYR A 74 1.98 -19.50 7.38
C TYR A 74 2.03 -19.76 8.87
N GLN A 75 3.06 -20.48 9.30
CA GLN A 75 3.40 -20.64 10.71
C GLN A 75 4.70 -19.90 11.01
N ILE A 76 4.79 -19.30 12.19
CA ILE A 76 6.01 -18.67 12.66
C ILE A 76 7.01 -19.76 13.00
N GLN A 77 8.20 -19.71 12.42
CA GLN A 77 9.24 -20.73 12.62
C GLN A 77 9.73 -20.78 14.06
N ASP A 78 9.90 -19.62 14.68
CA ASP A 78 10.32 -19.50 16.08
C ASP A 78 9.34 -18.60 16.85
N PRO A 79 8.23 -19.18 17.34
CA PRO A 79 7.22 -18.41 18.06
C PRO A 79 7.70 -17.86 19.41
N ASP A 80 8.65 -18.51 20.05
CA ASP A 80 9.15 -18.06 21.37
C ASP A 80 10.07 -16.83 21.23
N ALA A 81 10.82 -16.73 20.14
CA ALA A 81 11.58 -15.52 19.82
C ALA A 81 10.67 -14.31 19.61
N LEU A 82 9.50 -14.49 19.00
CA LEU A 82 8.53 -13.43 18.81
C LEU A 82 7.95 -12.92 20.14
N LYS A 83 7.64 -13.83 21.07
CA LYS A 83 7.15 -13.47 22.41
C LYS A 83 8.16 -12.68 23.21
N LEU A 84 9.44 -13.07 23.15
CA LEU A 84 10.54 -12.38 23.82
C LEU A 84 10.79 -10.98 23.24
N SER A 85 10.53 -10.80 21.96
CA SER A 85 10.74 -9.54 21.24
C SER A 85 9.49 -8.65 21.16
N SER A 86 8.47 -8.89 21.96
CA SER A 86 7.17 -8.18 21.88
C SER A 86 7.27 -6.65 21.91
N ALA A 87 8.29 -6.09 22.56
CA ALA A 87 8.56 -4.65 22.58
C ALA A 87 9.06 -4.09 21.23
N ASN A 88 9.63 -4.94 20.35
CA ASN A 88 10.27 -4.56 19.10
C ASN A 88 9.76 -5.36 17.87
N ILE A 89 8.57 -5.93 17.94
CA ILE A 89 8.01 -6.79 16.86
C ILE A 89 8.03 -6.07 15.50
N LYS A 90 7.81 -4.77 15.48
CA LYS A 90 7.76 -3.98 14.23
C LYS A 90 9.10 -3.87 13.50
N THR A 91 10.21 -4.11 14.18
CA THR A 91 11.57 -3.96 13.61
C THR A 91 12.28 -5.28 13.37
N THR A 92 11.72 -6.39 13.86
CA THR A 92 12.34 -7.72 13.77
C THR A 92 11.85 -8.42 12.52
N THR A 93 12.76 -9.07 11.79
CA THR A 93 12.39 -9.97 10.71
C THR A 93 11.79 -11.26 11.27
N ILE A 94 10.72 -11.75 10.66
CA ILE A 94 10.02 -12.96 11.08
C ILE A 94 10.19 -14.00 10.00
N SER A 95 10.67 -15.19 10.37
CA SER A 95 10.74 -16.34 9.47
C SER A 95 9.44 -17.14 9.55
N LEU A 96 8.82 -17.32 8.39
CA LEU A 96 7.54 -18.01 8.21
C LEU A 96 7.77 -19.31 7.45
N ILE A 97 7.03 -20.35 7.79
CA ILE A 97 7.02 -21.63 7.09
C ILE A 97 5.65 -21.79 6.44
N ASP A 98 5.64 -22.07 5.16
CA ASP A 98 4.42 -22.41 4.44
C ASP A 98 4.08 -23.92 4.56
N GLY A 99 2.93 -24.33 3.98
CA GLY A 99 2.50 -25.73 3.99
C GLY A 99 3.39 -26.69 3.18
N GLN A 100 4.39 -26.17 2.42
CA GLN A 100 5.37 -26.94 1.66
C GLN A 100 6.74 -27.01 2.34
N ASN A 101 6.86 -26.48 3.56
CA ASN A 101 8.10 -26.29 4.33
C ASN A 101 9.09 -25.29 3.69
N ASP A 102 8.64 -24.46 2.77
CA ASP A 102 9.45 -23.37 2.28
C ASP A 102 9.48 -22.23 3.32
N THR A 103 10.68 -21.72 3.57
CA THR A 103 10.87 -20.63 4.54
C THR A 103 10.89 -19.29 3.81
N ILE A 104 10.02 -18.38 4.21
CA ILE A 104 10.03 -16.99 3.77
C ILE A 104 10.33 -16.08 4.95
N THR A 105 11.02 -14.99 4.70
CA THR A 105 11.31 -13.98 5.72
C THR A 105 10.56 -12.72 5.40
N ILE A 106 9.79 -12.23 6.36
CA ILE A 106 9.09 -10.94 6.25
C ILE A 106 9.68 -9.92 7.19
N SER A 107 9.67 -8.66 6.79
CA SER A 107 9.93 -7.52 7.63
C SER A 107 8.60 -6.79 7.87
N PRO A 108 7.98 -6.91 9.04
CA PRO A 108 6.62 -6.40 9.27
C PRO A 108 6.44 -4.93 8.95
N TRP A 109 7.49 -4.13 9.11
CA TRP A 109 7.47 -2.72 8.79
C TRP A 109 7.38 -2.44 7.28
N PHE A 110 8.15 -3.19 6.47
CA PHE A 110 8.23 -2.99 5.02
C PHE A 110 7.14 -3.76 4.28
N ASP A 111 6.79 -4.95 4.78
CA ASP A 111 5.83 -5.84 4.12
C ASP A 111 4.37 -5.58 4.55
N GLY A 112 4.14 -4.55 5.38
CA GLY A 112 2.82 -4.10 5.77
C GLY A 112 2.09 -5.10 6.67
N ALA A 113 2.65 -5.42 7.83
CA ALA A 113 2.01 -6.31 8.78
C ALA A 113 1.03 -5.58 9.71
N GLU A 114 -0.11 -6.22 9.96
CA GLU A 114 -1.05 -5.87 11.01
C GLU A 114 -1.02 -6.95 12.10
N TYR A 115 -1.28 -6.58 13.35
CA TYR A 115 -1.24 -7.49 14.49
C TYR A 115 -2.63 -7.61 15.10
N ILE A 116 -3.01 -8.84 15.44
CA ILE A 116 -4.25 -9.13 16.16
C ILE A 116 -3.94 -10.06 17.34
N VAL A 117 -4.58 -9.81 18.47
CA VAL A 117 -4.51 -10.69 19.64
C VAL A 117 -5.72 -11.62 19.61
N ASP A 118 -5.48 -12.89 19.31
CA ASP A 118 -6.50 -13.93 19.31
C ASP A 118 -5.91 -15.30 19.64
N ASN A 119 -6.71 -16.35 19.54
CA ASN A 119 -6.31 -17.71 19.89
C ASN A 119 -5.66 -18.48 18.70
N LYS A 120 -5.34 -17.83 17.60
CA LYS A 120 -4.76 -18.50 16.42
C LYS A 120 -3.23 -18.52 16.41
N TYR A 121 -2.58 -17.92 17.40
CA TYR A 121 -1.11 -17.96 17.53
C TYR A 121 -0.57 -19.40 17.43
N PRO A 122 0.50 -19.69 16.70
CA PRO A 122 1.44 -18.80 15.99
C PRO A 122 1.16 -18.65 14.48
N LEU A 123 -0.05 -18.38 14.09
CA LEU A 123 -0.47 -18.27 12.70
C LEU A 123 -0.19 -16.88 12.13
N VAL A 124 0.15 -16.84 10.85
CA VAL A 124 0.23 -15.61 10.05
C VAL A 124 -0.58 -15.82 8.78
N GLU A 125 -1.53 -14.94 8.53
CA GLU A 125 -2.37 -14.99 7.33
C GLU A 125 -1.90 -13.89 6.36
N LYS A 126 -1.63 -14.25 5.10
CA LYS A 126 -1.45 -13.27 4.02
C LYS A 126 -2.82 -12.93 3.45
N ILE A 127 -3.24 -11.70 3.64
CA ILE A 127 -4.59 -11.24 3.33
C ILE A 127 -4.53 -10.21 2.21
N ARG A 128 -5.41 -10.37 1.22
CA ARG A 128 -5.63 -9.38 0.17
C ARG A 128 -6.73 -8.42 0.57
N VAL A 129 -6.34 -7.20 0.87
CA VAL A 129 -7.25 -6.08 1.17
C VAL A 129 -7.60 -5.39 -0.13
N LYS A 130 -8.85 -5.51 -0.56
CA LYS A 130 -9.34 -4.93 -1.82
C LYS A 130 -10.28 -3.77 -1.55
N LYS A 131 -10.10 -2.67 -2.28
CA LYS A 131 -11.04 -1.55 -2.31
C LYS A 131 -11.11 -0.98 -3.73
N LEU A 132 -12.32 -0.91 -4.28
CA LEU A 132 -12.54 -0.56 -5.68
C LEU A 132 -11.79 -1.55 -6.60
N PHE A 133 -10.92 -1.03 -7.47
CA PHE A 133 -10.09 -1.80 -8.40
C PHE A 133 -8.64 -2.00 -7.93
N ILE A 134 -8.32 -1.51 -6.72
CA ILE A 134 -6.97 -1.54 -6.14
C ILE A 134 -6.96 -2.58 -5.02
N TYR A 135 -5.84 -3.30 -4.89
CA TYR A 135 -5.59 -4.20 -3.76
C TYR A 135 -4.17 -4.02 -3.21
N ARG A 136 -4.02 -4.33 -1.93
CA ARG A 136 -2.73 -4.51 -1.26
C ARG A 136 -2.73 -5.84 -0.53
N ASP A 137 -1.60 -6.51 -0.52
CA ASP A 137 -1.41 -7.70 0.29
C ASP A 137 -0.80 -7.28 1.64
N VAL A 138 -1.31 -7.84 2.73
CA VAL A 138 -0.93 -7.52 4.11
C VAL A 138 -0.75 -8.82 4.86
N TYR A 139 0.23 -8.87 5.75
CA TYR A 139 0.40 -10.00 6.68
C TYR A 139 -0.34 -9.71 7.99
N LEU A 140 -1.31 -10.54 8.34
CA LEU A 140 -2.00 -10.49 9.63
C LEU A 140 -1.33 -11.49 10.57
N ILE A 141 -0.67 -10.96 11.59
CA ILE A 141 0.08 -11.74 12.58
C ILE A 141 -0.79 -11.92 13.81
N HIS A 142 -1.09 -13.18 14.14
CA HIS A 142 -1.84 -13.55 15.32
C HIS A 142 -0.89 -13.68 16.52
N LEU A 143 -1.20 -12.97 17.63
CA LEU A 143 -0.40 -12.89 18.86
C LEU A 143 -1.14 -13.50 20.05
#